data_d92868ffe8df58e5b703c63253cc67dd
#
_entry.id   d92868ffe8df58e5b703c63253cc67dd
#
_cell.length_a   1.000
_cell.length_b   1.000
_cell.length_c   1.000
_cell.angle_alpha   90.00
_cell.angle_beta   90.00
_cell.angle_gamma   90.00
#
_symmetry.space_group_name_H-M   'P 1'
#
loop_
_entity.id
_entity.type
_entity.pdbx_description
1 polymer ?
#
loop_
_entity_poly.entity_id
_entity_poly.type
_entity_poly.pdbx_seq_one_letter_code
_entity_poly.pdbx_strand_id
1 'polypeptide(L)'
;MPDGFVMHVKAFGMMTRHPVKADVLPPELREAAPVDERGRVDHPPRELRSEVFARFHQALEPLRSAGKLGGILLQFPSYIVCKPLSFEYLEWAKEQLRGDHPLVEFRHRSWLEDENRAQVFSFLEQLGATYVVVDAPKTEAKNLVPTVLAQTSPTVYVRMHGRNAGTWNVRGRTAAERFDYLYSEQELEEFLPGVRELAEGAEEAYVMFNNNGRSQGASGRDGWISQAPTNALMLQGILSRGS
;
A
#
# COMPACT_ATOMS: atom_id res chain seq x y z
N MET A 1 -19.31 -13.00 3.28
CA MET A 1 -17.87 -13.29 3.17
C MET A 1 -17.57 -14.49 4.05
N PRO A 2 -16.65 -15.40 3.66
CA PRO A 2 -16.31 -16.59 4.45
C PRO A 2 -15.84 -16.24 5.88
N ASP A 3 -15.92 -17.21 6.78
CA ASP A 3 -15.31 -17.08 8.10
C ASP A 3 -13.79 -16.97 7.96
N GLY A 4 -13.14 -16.17 8.81
CA GLY A 4 -11.71 -15.89 8.73
C GLY A 4 -11.28 -14.97 7.58
N PHE A 5 -12.21 -14.47 6.75
CA PHE A 5 -11.86 -13.49 5.71
C PHE A 5 -11.57 -12.13 6.34
N VAL A 6 -10.39 -11.60 6.07
CA VAL A 6 -9.94 -10.26 6.51
C VAL A 6 -9.77 -9.35 5.29
N MET A 7 -10.26 -8.12 5.39
CA MET A 7 -10.15 -7.11 4.34
C MET A 7 -9.28 -5.94 4.81
N HIS A 8 -8.24 -5.65 4.04
CA HIS A 8 -7.48 -4.42 4.15
C HIS A 8 -7.98 -3.42 3.12
N VAL A 9 -8.29 -2.21 3.55
CA VAL A 9 -8.91 -1.20 2.70
C VAL A 9 -7.93 -0.08 2.42
N LYS A 10 -7.71 0.23 1.13
CA LYS A 10 -6.87 1.36 0.77
C LYS A 10 -7.60 2.67 1.04
N ALA A 11 -6.92 3.58 1.75
CA ALA A 11 -7.41 4.92 2.02
C ALA A 11 -7.70 5.69 0.73
N PHE A 12 -8.72 6.52 0.76
CA PHE A 12 -9.04 7.42 -0.36
C PHE A 12 -7.90 8.41 -0.60
N GLY A 13 -7.63 8.73 -1.85
CA GLY A 13 -6.44 9.52 -2.25
C GLY A 13 -6.25 10.82 -1.48
N MET A 14 -7.31 11.54 -1.16
CA MET A 14 -7.24 12.79 -0.39
C MET A 14 -6.74 12.59 1.04
N MET A 15 -6.98 11.42 1.65
CA MET A 15 -6.49 11.04 2.98
C MET A 15 -4.98 10.83 3.00
N THR A 16 -4.36 10.53 1.87
CA THR A 16 -2.92 10.30 1.72
C THR A 16 -2.24 11.39 0.88
N ARG A 17 -2.91 12.54 0.72
CA ARG A 17 -2.41 13.71 0.00
C ARG A 17 -2.19 13.49 -1.51
N HIS A 18 -2.83 12.47 -2.11
CA HIS A 18 -2.87 12.39 -3.56
C HIS A 18 -3.81 13.47 -4.12
N PRO A 19 -3.50 14.02 -5.30
CA PRO A 19 -4.44 14.87 -6.02
C PRO A 19 -5.64 14.04 -6.47
N VAL A 20 -6.84 14.49 -6.15
CA VAL A 20 -8.09 13.85 -6.56
C VAL A 20 -8.92 14.84 -7.37
N LYS A 21 -9.68 14.38 -8.35
CA LYS A 21 -10.65 15.22 -9.03
C LYS A 21 -11.78 15.59 -8.08
N ALA A 22 -12.26 16.82 -8.14
CA ALA A 22 -13.35 17.27 -7.27
C ALA A 22 -14.67 16.54 -7.55
N ASP A 23 -14.89 16.07 -8.79
CA ASP A 23 -16.08 15.34 -9.20
C ASP A 23 -16.28 13.98 -8.52
N VAL A 24 -15.20 13.39 -7.96
CA VAL A 24 -15.29 12.14 -7.17
C VAL A 24 -15.74 12.38 -5.72
N LEU A 25 -15.79 13.63 -5.27
CA LEU A 25 -16.30 13.97 -3.94
C LEU A 25 -17.82 14.02 -3.92
N PRO A 26 -18.45 13.67 -2.80
CA PRO A 26 -19.85 13.97 -2.57
C PRO A 26 -20.17 15.46 -2.81
N PRO A 27 -21.36 15.81 -3.31
CA PRO A 27 -21.70 17.21 -3.68
C PRO A 27 -21.36 18.23 -2.59
N GLU A 28 -21.69 17.93 -1.35
CA GLU A 28 -21.50 18.83 -0.19
C GLU A 28 -20.01 19.12 0.09
N LEU A 29 -19.16 18.13 -0.11
CA LEU A 29 -17.71 18.31 0.05
C LEU A 29 -17.08 18.97 -1.17
N ARG A 30 -17.65 18.76 -2.33
CA ARG A 30 -17.20 19.36 -3.59
C ARG A 30 -17.36 20.88 -3.58
N GLU A 31 -18.49 21.38 -3.07
CA GLU A 31 -18.76 22.82 -2.98
C GLU A 31 -17.76 23.54 -2.07
N ALA A 32 -17.29 22.87 -1.02
CA ALA A 32 -16.31 23.40 -0.08
C ALA A 32 -14.85 23.18 -0.50
N ALA A 33 -14.60 22.39 -1.56
CA ALA A 33 -13.24 22.01 -1.95
C ALA A 33 -12.61 23.08 -2.84
N PRO A 34 -11.42 23.62 -2.47
CA PRO A 34 -10.63 24.43 -3.38
C PRO A 34 -10.15 23.55 -4.55
N VAL A 35 -10.28 24.05 -5.77
CA VAL A 35 -9.91 23.32 -7.00
C VAL A 35 -8.89 24.07 -7.83
N ASP A 36 -7.97 23.33 -8.44
CA ASP A 36 -7.01 23.85 -9.41
C ASP A 36 -7.67 23.99 -10.80
N GLU A 37 -6.92 24.58 -11.76
CA GLU A 37 -7.37 24.77 -13.17
C GLU A 37 -7.70 23.45 -13.89
N ARG A 38 -7.27 22.31 -13.35
CA ARG A 38 -7.55 20.96 -13.87
C ARG A 38 -8.71 20.29 -13.18
N GLY A 39 -9.46 21.00 -12.34
CA GLY A 39 -10.58 20.48 -11.57
C GLY A 39 -10.20 19.49 -10.47
N ARG A 40 -8.95 19.55 -9.99
CA ARG A 40 -8.48 18.71 -8.89
C ARG A 40 -8.50 19.49 -7.58
N VAL A 41 -8.82 18.81 -6.50
CA VAL A 41 -8.75 19.39 -5.16
C VAL A 41 -7.32 19.80 -4.85
N ASP A 42 -7.13 21.08 -4.59
CA ASP A 42 -5.83 21.69 -4.30
C ASP A 42 -5.81 22.23 -2.88
N HIS A 43 -4.75 21.87 -2.13
CA HIS A 43 -4.51 22.31 -0.76
C HIS A 43 -5.77 22.33 0.13
N PRO A 44 -6.53 21.22 0.23
CA PRO A 44 -7.77 21.20 1.01
C PRO A 44 -7.47 21.50 2.48
N PRO A 45 -8.31 22.32 3.15
CA PRO A 45 -8.15 22.58 4.58
C PRO A 45 -8.27 21.30 5.41
N ARG A 46 -7.74 21.32 6.63
CA ARG A 46 -7.77 20.15 7.53
C ARG A 46 -9.20 19.69 7.83
N GLU A 47 -10.12 20.63 7.99
CA GLU A 47 -11.52 20.37 8.27
C GLU A 47 -12.18 19.54 7.17
N LEU A 48 -11.99 19.93 5.92
CA LEU A 48 -12.50 19.17 4.77
C LEU A 48 -11.87 17.76 4.72
N ARG A 49 -10.58 17.65 5.02
CA ARG A 49 -9.91 16.37 5.04
C ARG A 49 -10.38 15.49 6.21
N SER A 50 -10.62 16.08 7.38
CA SER A 50 -11.20 15.38 8.53
C SER A 50 -12.58 14.82 8.22
N GLU A 51 -13.41 15.57 7.50
CA GLU A 51 -14.74 15.10 7.08
C GLU A 51 -14.64 13.91 6.11
N VAL A 52 -13.64 13.93 5.19
CA VAL A 52 -13.37 12.78 4.32
C VAL A 52 -12.98 11.55 5.13
N PHE A 53 -12.12 11.69 6.14
CA PHE A 53 -11.78 10.59 7.05
C PHE A 53 -13.00 10.08 7.82
N ALA A 54 -13.86 10.98 8.32
CA ALA A 54 -15.07 10.61 9.05
C ALA A 54 -16.03 9.80 8.20
N ARG A 55 -16.28 10.23 6.97
CA ARG A 55 -17.14 9.49 6.01
C ARG A 55 -16.53 8.15 5.61
N PHE A 56 -15.22 8.11 5.40
CA PHE A 56 -14.50 6.86 5.12
C PHE A 56 -14.64 5.89 6.30
N HIS A 57 -14.40 6.35 7.52
CA HIS A 57 -14.58 5.54 8.72
C HIS A 57 -16.01 5.00 8.85
N GLN A 58 -17.02 5.84 8.63
CA GLN A 58 -18.42 5.45 8.66
C GLN A 58 -18.75 4.38 7.59
N ALA A 59 -18.23 4.54 6.37
CA ALA A 59 -18.46 3.58 5.28
C ALA A 59 -17.89 2.19 5.58
N LEU A 60 -16.89 2.08 6.44
CA LEU A 60 -16.27 0.81 6.83
C LEU A 60 -16.92 0.15 8.06
N GLU A 61 -17.94 0.77 8.65
CA GLU A 61 -18.62 0.22 9.83
C GLU A 61 -19.14 -1.21 9.63
N PRO A 62 -19.70 -1.61 8.47
CA PRO A 62 -20.13 -3.00 8.26
C PRO A 62 -18.97 -4.02 8.32
N LEU A 63 -17.76 -3.64 7.88
CA LEU A 63 -16.59 -4.51 7.97
C LEU A 63 -16.08 -4.62 9.41
N ARG A 64 -16.09 -3.50 10.12
CA ARG A 64 -15.67 -3.42 11.52
C ARG A 64 -16.58 -4.21 12.42
N SER A 65 -17.89 -3.99 12.33
CA SER A 65 -18.90 -4.70 13.10
C SER A 65 -18.91 -6.21 12.82
N ALA A 66 -18.50 -6.63 11.63
CA ALA A 66 -18.35 -8.04 11.27
C ALA A 66 -17.01 -8.65 11.69
N GLY A 67 -16.08 -7.88 12.31
CA GLY A 67 -14.73 -8.33 12.65
C GLY A 67 -13.87 -8.67 11.42
N LYS A 68 -14.15 -8.03 10.26
CA LYS A 68 -13.50 -8.35 8.99
C LYS A 68 -12.58 -7.21 8.46
N LEU A 69 -12.45 -6.12 9.20
CA LEU A 69 -11.53 -5.04 8.86
C LEU A 69 -10.16 -5.31 9.48
N GLY A 70 -9.16 -5.65 8.65
CA GLY A 70 -7.79 -5.90 9.09
C GLY A 70 -6.95 -4.64 9.24
N GLY A 71 -7.23 -3.60 8.42
CA GLY A 71 -6.51 -2.33 8.52
C GLY A 71 -6.72 -1.41 7.31
N ILE A 72 -6.21 -0.19 7.44
CA ILE A 72 -6.32 0.87 6.44
C ILE A 72 -4.96 1.14 5.82
N LEU A 73 -4.83 0.87 4.53
CA LEU A 73 -3.60 1.11 3.79
C LEU A 73 -3.46 2.59 3.44
N LEU A 74 -2.57 3.27 4.14
CA LEU A 74 -2.12 4.63 3.87
C LEU A 74 -0.92 4.60 2.91
N GLN A 75 -1.18 4.50 1.61
CA GLN A 75 -0.14 4.59 0.59
C GLN A 75 0.10 6.06 0.25
N PHE A 76 1.27 6.59 0.55
CA PHE A 76 1.63 7.97 0.25
C PHE A 76 2.21 8.12 -1.16
N PRO A 77 1.98 9.27 -1.85
CA PRO A 77 2.60 9.53 -3.15
C PRO A 77 4.10 9.80 -3.02
N SER A 78 4.81 9.62 -4.13
CA SER A 78 6.27 9.75 -4.19
C SER A 78 6.83 11.15 -3.94
N TYR A 79 6.01 12.18 -3.85
CA TYR A 79 6.45 13.53 -3.45
C TYR A 79 6.34 13.79 -1.94
N ILE A 80 5.80 12.85 -1.18
CA ILE A 80 5.81 12.91 0.29
C ILE A 80 7.13 12.29 0.77
N VAL A 81 8.05 13.17 1.10
CA VAL A 81 9.42 12.83 1.53
C VAL A 81 9.52 12.77 3.06
N CYS A 82 10.56 12.11 3.57
CA CYS A 82 10.89 12.07 4.99
C CYS A 82 11.29 13.47 5.47
N LYS A 83 10.42 14.12 6.24
CA LYS A 83 10.63 15.45 6.84
C LYS A 83 9.64 15.67 8.00
N PRO A 84 9.92 16.58 8.95
CA PRO A 84 9.08 16.79 10.15
C PRO A 84 7.59 16.92 9.86
N LEU A 85 7.19 17.78 8.92
CA LEU A 85 5.77 17.96 8.53
C LEU A 85 5.10 16.67 7.99
N SER A 86 5.87 15.71 7.53
CA SER A 86 5.32 14.44 7.06
C SER A 86 5.04 13.49 8.22
N PHE A 87 5.87 13.52 9.27
CA PHE A 87 5.60 12.80 10.52
C PHE A 87 4.38 13.36 11.23
N GLU A 88 4.29 14.69 11.38
CA GLU A 88 3.12 15.38 11.94
C GLU A 88 1.82 15.02 11.19
N TYR A 89 1.92 14.87 9.86
CA TYR A 89 0.77 14.44 9.08
C TYR A 89 0.38 12.99 9.35
N LEU A 90 1.34 12.09 9.53
CA LEU A 90 1.09 10.69 9.86
C LEU A 90 0.42 10.54 11.23
N GLU A 91 0.88 11.29 12.24
CA GLU A 91 0.26 11.35 13.58
C GLU A 91 -1.20 11.80 13.47
N TRP A 92 -1.42 12.94 12.83
CA TRP A 92 -2.76 13.47 12.61
C TRP A 92 -3.65 12.48 11.84
N ALA A 93 -3.14 11.86 10.78
CA ALA A 93 -3.91 10.88 10.01
C ALA A 93 -4.28 9.64 10.85
N LYS A 94 -3.37 9.18 11.71
CA LYS A 94 -3.65 8.09 12.66
C LYS A 94 -4.79 8.45 13.62
N GLU A 95 -4.80 9.66 14.16
CA GLU A 95 -5.90 10.15 15.02
C GLU A 95 -7.24 10.12 14.27
N GLN A 96 -7.23 10.53 12.98
CA GLN A 96 -8.45 10.52 12.15
C GLN A 96 -8.97 9.10 11.86
N LEU A 97 -8.15 8.05 11.94
CA LEU A 97 -8.57 6.66 11.76
C LEU A 97 -9.38 6.11 12.95
N ARG A 98 -9.43 6.83 14.08
CA ARG A 98 -10.31 6.51 15.24
C ARG A 98 -10.17 5.07 15.75
N GLY A 99 -8.95 4.54 15.77
CA GLY A 99 -8.66 3.19 16.26
C GLY A 99 -8.47 2.14 15.18
N ASP A 100 -8.86 2.38 13.92
CA ASP A 100 -8.52 1.48 12.81
C ASP A 100 -7.01 1.37 12.64
N HIS A 101 -6.52 0.17 12.33
CA HIS A 101 -5.10 -0.12 12.24
C HIS A 101 -4.47 0.48 10.96
N PRO A 102 -3.44 1.33 11.04
CA PRO A 102 -2.79 1.91 9.86
C PRO A 102 -1.69 1.00 9.31
N LEU A 103 -1.74 0.76 8.00
CA LEU A 103 -0.69 0.13 7.21
C LEU A 103 -0.04 1.23 6.37
N VAL A 104 1.23 1.57 6.62
CA VAL A 104 1.89 2.73 6.01
C VAL A 104 2.83 2.30 4.90
N GLU A 105 2.52 2.69 3.66
CA GLU A 105 3.35 2.43 2.48
C GLU A 105 3.99 3.72 1.99
N PHE A 106 5.31 3.76 2.02
CA PHE A 106 6.10 4.85 1.46
C PHE A 106 6.41 4.63 -0.01
N ARG A 107 6.55 5.74 -0.75
CA ARG A 107 6.85 5.75 -2.20
C ARG A 107 8.01 6.68 -2.57
N HIS A 108 8.73 7.19 -1.60
CA HIS A 108 9.94 7.97 -1.80
C HIS A 108 11.08 7.37 -0.98
N ARG A 109 12.25 7.19 -1.61
CA ARG A 109 13.38 6.50 -0.99
C ARG A 109 13.90 7.13 0.30
N SER A 110 13.73 8.47 0.47
CA SER A 110 14.19 9.17 1.66
C SER A 110 13.64 8.62 2.99
N TRP A 111 12.54 7.90 2.96
CA TRP A 111 11.98 7.25 4.14
C TRP A 111 12.81 6.04 4.61
N LEU A 112 13.53 5.40 3.67
CA LEU A 112 14.26 4.16 3.90
C LEU A 112 15.76 4.28 3.63
N GLU A 113 16.28 5.49 3.41
CA GLU A 113 17.71 5.77 3.42
C GLU A 113 18.28 5.50 4.81
N ASP A 114 19.53 5.04 4.86
CA ASP A 114 20.16 4.55 6.11
C ASP A 114 20.12 5.56 7.24
N GLU A 115 20.26 6.85 6.92
CA GLU A 115 20.20 7.97 7.87
C GLU A 115 18.83 8.20 8.50
N ASN A 116 17.74 7.84 7.82
CA ASN A 116 16.35 8.09 8.26
C ASN A 116 15.66 6.82 8.77
N ARG A 117 16.07 5.66 8.29
CA ARG A 117 15.37 4.39 8.47
C ARG A 117 15.09 4.02 9.92
N ALA A 118 16.09 4.16 10.79
CA ALA A 118 15.94 3.86 12.21
C ALA A 118 14.88 4.76 12.88
N GLN A 119 14.90 6.06 12.58
CA GLN A 119 13.92 7.02 13.07
C GLN A 119 12.51 6.69 12.56
N VAL A 120 12.40 6.36 11.28
CA VAL A 120 11.10 6.03 10.64
C VAL A 120 10.48 4.79 11.29
N PHE A 121 11.24 3.73 11.50
CA PHE A 121 10.70 2.51 12.11
C PHE A 121 10.31 2.73 13.57
N SER A 122 11.17 3.38 14.37
CA SER A 122 10.83 3.72 15.75
C SER A 122 9.57 4.61 15.84
N PHE A 123 9.41 5.55 14.90
CA PHE A 123 8.20 6.37 14.82
C PHE A 123 6.95 5.53 14.51
N LEU A 124 7.02 4.61 13.55
CA LEU A 124 5.89 3.73 13.22
C LEU A 124 5.52 2.79 14.37
N GLU A 125 6.51 2.27 15.10
CA GLU A 125 6.31 1.47 16.32
C GLU A 125 5.55 2.27 17.38
N GLN A 126 6.00 3.50 17.68
CA GLN A 126 5.34 4.39 18.63
C GLN A 126 3.92 4.77 18.20
N LEU A 127 3.70 4.92 16.90
CA LEU A 127 2.40 5.21 16.32
C LEU A 127 1.46 3.99 16.34
N GLY A 128 1.98 2.79 16.58
CA GLY A 128 1.23 1.53 16.45
C GLY A 128 0.82 1.25 15.01
N ALA A 129 1.69 1.59 14.05
CA ALA A 129 1.44 1.45 12.63
C ALA A 129 2.32 0.35 12.02
N THR A 130 1.76 -0.43 11.09
CA THR A 130 2.51 -1.40 10.31
C THR A 130 3.28 -0.71 9.19
N TYR A 131 4.58 -0.90 9.15
CA TYR A 131 5.37 -0.62 7.95
C TYR A 131 5.01 -1.62 6.84
N VAL A 132 4.69 -1.11 5.67
CA VAL A 132 4.43 -1.95 4.50
C VAL A 132 5.75 -2.20 3.76
N VAL A 133 6.20 -3.44 3.78
CA VAL A 133 7.34 -3.89 2.96
C VAL A 133 6.94 -3.86 1.50
N VAL A 134 7.73 -3.22 0.67
CA VAL A 134 7.47 -3.10 -0.77
C VAL A 134 8.53 -3.84 -1.56
N ASP A 135 8.11 -4.77 -2.42
CA ASP A 135 8.94 -5.27 -3.50
C ASP A 135 8.58 -4.56 -4.81
N ALA A 136 9.56 -3.87 -5.38
CA ALA A 136 9.44 -3.04 -6.56
C ALA A 136 10.75 -3.08 -7.38
N PRO A 137 10.81 -2.47 -8.59
CA PRO A 137 12.05 -2.46 -9.35
C PRO A 137 13.21 -1.86 -8.56
N LYS A 138 14.36 -2.55 -8.59
CA LYS A 138 15.59 -2.11 -7.92
C LYS A 138 16.30 -1.09 -8.81
N THR A 139 16.05 0.20 -8.58
CA THR A 139 16.68 1.31 -9.32
C THR A 139 17.06 2.44 -8.36
N GLU A 140 17.90 3.37 -8.82
CA GLU A 140 18.27 4.56 -8.07
C GLU A 140 17.22 5.70 -8.13
N ALA A 141 16.06 5.44 -8.70
CA ALA A 141 14.99 6.43 -8.82
C ALA A 141 14.44 6.84 -7.45
N LYS A 142 14.34 8.13 -7.19
CA LYS A 142 13.87 8.67 -5.89
C LYS A 142 12.42 8.31 -5.55
N ASN A 143 11.59 8.04 -6.56
CA ASN A 143 10.20 7.64 -6.42
C ASN A 143 10.01 6.13 -6.26
N LEU A 144 11.10 5.40 -5.99
CA LEU A 144 11.12 3.99 -5.63
C LEU A 144 11.81 3.83 -4.29
N VAL A 145 11.21 3.03 -3.43
CA VAL A 145 11.82 2.65 -2.15
C VAL A 145 12.66 1.39 -2.33
N PRO A 146 13.79 1.24 -1.62
CA PRO A 146 14.46 -0.03 -1.53
C PRO A 146 13.57 -1.06 -0.82
N THR A 147 13.72 -2.33 -1.16
CA THR A 147 13.07 -3.40 -0.40
C THR A 147 13.81 -3.56 0.93
N VAL A 148 13.18 -3.13 2.00
CA VAL A 148 13.68 -3.26 3.37
C VAL A 148 12.73 -4.16 4.13
N LEU A 149 13.24 -5.26 4.65
CA LEU A 149 12.49 -6.19 5.49
C LEU A 149 12.53 -5.68 6.93
N ALA A 150 11.40 -5.24 7.45
CA ALA A 150 11.26 -4.76 8.82
C ALA A 150 9.83 -4.95 9.32
N GLN A 151 9.69 -5.10 10.62
CA GLN A 151 8.41 -5.22 11.33
C GLN A 151 8.31 -4.08 12.34
N THR A 152 7.18 -3.37 12.37
CA THR A 152 6.92 -2.26 13.30
C THR A 152 5.63 -2.44 14.11
N SER A 153 4.97 -3.58 13.96
CA SER A 153 3.73 -3.95 14.67
C SER A 153 3.60 -5.49 14.69
N PRO A 154 2.65 -6.06 15.44
CA PRO A 154 2.37 -7.50 15.38
C PRO A 154 1.93 -8.03 14.01
N THR A 155 1.65 -7.14 13.05
CA THR A 155 1.28 -7.51 11.68
C THR A 155 2.45 -7.27 10.72
N VAL A 156 2.82 -8.28 9.93
CA VAL A 156 3.71 -8.14 8.76
C VAL A 156 2.87 -7.95 7.50
N TYR A 157 3.17 -6.92 6.73
CA TYR A 157 2.44 -6.62 5.51
C TYR A 157 3.39 -6.35 4.35
N VAL A 158 3.33 -7.22 3.34
CA VAL A 158 4.19 -7.16 2.16
C VAL A 158 3.35 -6.85 0.92
N ARG A 159 3.82 -5.95 0.07
CA ARG A 159 3.21 -5.66 -1.24
C ARG A 159 4.17 -5.90 -2.37
N MET A 160 3.84 -6.88 -3.19
CA MET A 160 4.58 -7.29 -4.39
C MET A 160 4.08 -6.49 -5.59
N HIS A 161 4.80 -5.42 -5.97
CA HIS A 161 4.40 -4.53 -7.07
C HIS A 161 4.89 -4.95 -8.45
N GLY A 162 5.74 -5.96 -8.51
CA GLY A 162 6.47 -6.32 -9.72
C GLY A 162 7.78 -5.53 -9.90
N ARG A 163 8.71 -6.12 -10.64
CA ARG A 163 10.08 -5.59 -10.82
C ARG A 163 10.33 -5.02 -12.22
N ASN A 164 9.27 -4.55 -12.90
CA ASN A 164 9.36 -4.02 -14.26
C ASN A 164 10.00 -2.61 -14.26
N ALA A 165 11.34 -2.55 -14.28
CA ALA A 165 12.08 -1.29 -14.33
C ALA A 165 11.85 -0.52 -15.64
N GLY A 166 11.56 -1.22 -16.73
CA GLY A 166 11.42 -0.64 -18.07
C GLY A 166 10.19 0.24 -18.26
N THR A 167 9.14 0.04 -17.46
CA THR A 167 7.88 0.79 -17.59
C THR A 167 7.59 1.72 -16.42
N TRP A 168 8.30 1.58 -15.29
CA TRP A 168 7.96 2.24 -14.04
C TRP A 168 7.94 3.77 -14.12
N ASN A 169 8.94 4.37 -14.75
CA ASN A 169 9.10 5.83 -14.85
C ASN A 169 8.80 6.38 -16.25
N VAL A 170 8.21 5.58 -17.13
CA VAL A 170 7.87 6.03 -18.49
C VAL A 170 6.62 6.91 -18.45
N ARG A 171 6.71 8.13 -18.99
CA ARG A 171 5.56 9.03 -19.09
C ARG A 171 4.47 8.43 -19.99
N GLY A 172 3.21 8.64 -19.62
CA GLY A 172 2.05 8.17 -20.39
C GLY A 172 1.67 6.71 -20.14
N ARG A 173 2.42 5.97 -19.35
CA ARG A 173 2.06 4.60 -18.97
C ARG A 173 0.98 4.57 -17.89
N THR A 174 0.04 3.66 -18.05
CA THR A 174 -1.01 3.39 -17.06
C THR A 174 -0.44 2.69 -15.82
N ALA A 175 -1.19 2.65 -14.74
CA ALA A 175 -0.81 1.87 -13.55
C ALA A 175 -0.68 0.37 -13.89
N ALA A 176 -1.55 -0.17 -14.74
CA ALA A 176 -1.49 -1.56 -15.18
C ALA A 176 -0.16 -1.90 -15.89
N GLU A 177 0.33 -1.02 -16.75
CA GLU A 177 1.60 -1.23 -17.46
C GLU A 177 2.82 -1.14 -16.52
N ARG A 178 2.75 -0.35 -15.44
CA ARG A 178 3.83 -0.27 -14.43
C ARG A 178 3.92 -1.53 -13.60
N PHE A 179 2.78 -2.13 -13.31
CA PHE A 179 2.65 -3.35 -12.50
C PHE A 179 2.54 -4.61 -13.36
N ASP A 180 2.82 -4.52 -14.66
CA ASP A 180 2.88 -5.65 -15.56
C ASP A 180 4.17 -6.45 -15.33
N TYR A 181 4.08 -7.45 -14.48
CA TYR A 181 5.19 -8.29 -14.08
C TYR A 181 4.70 -9.64 -13.55
N LEU A 182 5.19 -10.72 -14.07
CA LEU A 182 4.97 -12.07 -13.54
C LEU A 182 6.23 -12.52 -12.81
N TYR A 183 6.14 -12.63 -11.48
CA TYR A 183 7.22 -13.20 -10.69
C TYR A 183 7.45 -14.66 -11.09
N SER A 184 8.71 -15.04 -11.22
CA SER A 184 9.11 -16.44 -11.34
C SER A 184 9.04 -17.13 -9.98
N GLU A 185 8.98 -18.46 -10.00
CA GLU A 185 9.03 -19.27 -8.78
C GLU A 185 10.34 -19.03 -8.00
N GLN A 186 11.46 -18.96 -8.72
CA GLN A 186 12.76 -18.66 -8.12
C GLN A 186 12.79 -17.31 -7.40
N GLU A 187 12.21 -16.23 -7.96
CA GLU A 187 12.16 -14.93 -7.31
C GLU A 187 11.33 -14.96 -6.02
N LEU A 188 10.25 -15.74 -6.00
CA LEU A 188 9.44 -15.92 -4.80
C LEU A 188 10.18 -16.76 -3.75
N GLU A 189 10.88 -17.81 -4.15
CA GLU A 189 11.72 -18.65 -3.27
C GLU A 189 12.89 -17.87 -2.67
N GLU A 190 13.51 -16.96 -3.42
CA GLU A 190 14.59 -16.08 -2.92
C GLU A 190 14.05 -15.02 -1.93
N PHE A 191 12.82 -14.56 -2.11
CA PHE A 191 12.22 -13.53 -1.25
C PHE A 191 11.61 -14.10 0.03
N LEU A 192 11.11 -15.32 0.00
CA LEU A 192 10.34 -15.95 1.06
C LEU A 192 11.08 -16.13 2.40
N PRO A 193 12.39 -16.49 2.46
CA PRO A 193 13.09 -16.66 3.74
C PRO A 193 13.04 -15.42 4.63
N GLY A 194 13.28 -14.23 4.08
CA GLY A 194 13.21 -12.99 4.83
C GLY A 194 11.79 -12.64 5.30
N VAL A 195 10.75 -13.00 4.52
CA VAL A 195 9.35 -12.83 4.95
C VAL A 195 9.00 -13.81 6.06
N ARG A 196 9.49 -15.06 6.00
CA ARG A 196 9.28 -16.06 7.07
C ARG A 196 9.94 -15.62 8.38
N GLU A 197 11.17 -15.11 8.33
CA GLU A 197 11.87 -14.57 9.50
C GLU A 197 11.07 -13.44 10.17
N LEU A 198 10.51 -12.51 9.39
CA LEU A 198 9.62 -11.48 9.94
C LEU A 198 8.33 -12.07 10.53
N ALA A 199 7.78 -13.09 9.90
CA ALA A 199 6.53 -13.72 10.31
C ALA A 199 6.66 -14.52 11.61
N GLU A 200 7.86 -15.00 11.96
CA GLU A 200 8.11 -15.70 13.24
C GLU A 200 7.82 -14.83 14.47
N GLY A 201 7.99 -13.51 14.35
CA GLY A 201 7.71 -12.54 15.41
C GLY A 201 6.33 -11.88 15.31
N ALA A 202 5.51 -12.26 14.34
CA ALA A 202 4.23 -11.63 14.04
C ALA A 202 3.03 -12.47 14.47
N GLU A 203 1.92 -11.81 14.81
CA GLU A 203 0.63 -12.47 15.01
C GLU A 203 -0.03 -12.81 13.64
N GLU A 204 0.19 -11.95 12.65
CA GLU A 204 -0.36 -12.10 11.31
C GLU A 204 0.64 -11.65 10.24
N ALA A 205 0.68 -12.37 9.11
CA ALA A 205 1.51 -12.00 7.96
C ALA A 205 0.70 -12.05 6.65
N TYR A 206 0.76 -10.96 5.90
CA TYR A 206 0.04 -10.82 4.64
C TYR A 206 1.01 -10.51 3.49
N VAL A 207 0.90 -11.27 2.41
CA VAL A 207 1.63 -11.01 1.16
C VAL A 207 0.61 -10.70 0.06
N MET A 208 0.58 -9.44 -0.36
CA MET A 208 -0.41 -8.90 -1.30
C MET A 208 0.22 -8.65 -2.66
N PHE A 209 -0.20 -9.39 -3.66
CA PHE A 209 0.24 -9.20 -5.04
C PHE A 209 -0.51 -8.04 -5.70
N ASN A 210 0.23 -7.02 -6.14
CA ASN A 210 -0.29 -5.84 -6.82
C ASN A 210 0.21 -5.75 -8.29
N ASN A 211 0.82 -6.80 -8.79
CA ASN A 211 1.24 -7.00 -10.18
C ASN A 211 0.03 -7.41 -11.05
N ASN A 212 -0.83 -6.45 -11.38
CA ASN A 212 -2.14 -6.69 -11.96
C ASN A 212 -2.19 -6.70 -13.50
N GLY A 213 -1.09 -7.04 -14.15
CA GLY A 213 -1.01 -7.26 -15.58
C GLY A 213 -1.57 -8.61 -16.04
N ARG A 214 -1.51 -8.85 -17.37
CA ARG A 214 -1.82 -10.11 -18.00
C ARG A 214 -0.63 -10.57 -18.83
N SER A 215 -0.24 -11.82 -18.69
CA SER A 215 0.81 -12.47 -19.50
C SER A 215 0.23 -13.55 -20.39
N GLN A 216 0.85 -13.79 -21.55
CA GLN A 216 0.56 -14.99 -22.33
C GLN A 216 1.05 -16.21 -21.57
N GLY A 217 0.20 -17.23 -21.46
CA GLY A 217 0.52 -18.46 -20.76
C GLY A 217 -0.27 -19.65 -21.29
N ALA A 218 0.28 -20.84 -21.12
CA ALA A 218 -0.29 -22.08 -21.64
C ALA A 218 -1.62 -22.50 -20.98
N SER A 219 -2.07 -21.85 -19.92
CA SER A 219 -3.14 -22.32 -19.03
C SER A 219 -4.42 -21.47 -18.97
N GLY A 220 -4.53 -20.37 -19.73
CA GLY A 220 -5.74 -19.55 -19.78
C GLY A 220 -6.70 -20.03 -20.87
N ARG A 221 -8.04 -19.92 -20.67
CA ARG A 221 -9.04 -20.22 -21.72
C ARG A 221 -8.79 -19.47 -23.03
N ASP A 222 -8.16 -18.28 -22.94
CA ASP A 222 -7.81 -17.41 -24.08
C ASP A 222 -6.28 -17.29 -24.27
N GLY A 223 -5.48 -18.19 -23.66
CA GLY A 223 -4.02 -18.09 -23.67
C GLY A 223 -3.45 -16.98 -22.78
N TRP A 224 -4.27 -16.35 -21.91
CA TRP A 224 -3.86 -15.31 -20.97
C TRP A 224 -3.96 -15.76 -19.53
N ILE A 225 -3.01 -15.34 -18.70
CA ILE A 225 -3.03 -15.54 -17.26
C ILE A 225 -3.07 -14.19 -16.53
N SER A 226 -3.81 -14.12 -15.44
CA SER A 226 -3.80 -12.96 -14.52
C SER A 226 -2.63 -13.10 -13.57
N GLN A 227 -1.70 -12.16 -13.59
CA GLN A 227 -0.41 -12.27 -12.91
C GLN A 227 -0.54 -12.36 -11.38
N ALA A 228 -1.30 -11.48 -10.75
CA ALA A 228 -1.42 -11.45 -9.29
C ALA A 228 -2.03 -12.75 -8.70
N PRO A 229 -3.17 -13.27 -9.18
CA PRO A 229 -3.68 -14.56 -8.71
C PRO A 229 -2.73 -15.72 -8.98
N THR A 230 -2.05 -15.73 -10.14
CA THR A 230 -1.08 -16.78 -10.48
C THR A 230 0.09 -16.79 -9.50
N ASN A 231 0.65 -15.61 -9.19
CA ASN A 231 1.74 -15.53 -8.23
C ASN A 231 1.29 -15.83 -6.79
N ALA A 232 0.07 -15.49 -6.41
CA ALA A 232 -0.47 -15.85 -5.10
C ALA A 232 -0.59 -17.38 -4.94
N LEU A 233 -1.12 -18.07 -5.95
CA LEU A 233 -1.19 -19.54 -5.97
C LEU A 233 0.20 -20.19 -5.99
N MET A 234 1.14 -19.62 -6.76
CA MET A 234 2.53 -20.09 -6.80
C MET A 234 3.18 -19.98 -5.41
N LEU A 235 3.02 -18.84 -4.73
CA LEU A 235 3.55 -18.65 -3.37
C LEU A 235 2.92 -19.63 -2.38
N GLN A 236 1.61 -19.87 -2.45
CA GLN A 236 0.94 -20.89 -1.63
C GLN A 236 1.54 -22.29 -1.85
N GLY A 237 1.81 -22.64 -3.13
CA GLY A 237 2.45 -23.92 -3.48
C GLY A 237 3.87 -24.04 -2.88
N ILE A 238 4.67 -22.98 -2.91
CA ILE A 238 6.00 -22.97 -2.31
C ILE A 238 5.91 -23.12 -0.78
N LEU A 239 4.99 -22.42 -0.13
CA LEU A 239 4.77 -22.51 1.32
C LEU A 239 4.40 -23.94 1.74
N SER A 240 3.52 -24.61 0.98
CA SER A 240 3.06 -25.96 1.29
C SER A 240 4.15 -27.03 1.11
N ARG A 241 5.16 -26.79 0.26
CA ARG A 241 6.30 -27.72 0.06
C ARG A 241 7.37 -27.59 1.13
N GLY A 242 7.41 -26.47 1.83
CA GLY A 242 8.41 -26.15 2.87
C GLY A 242 7.91 -26.31 4.31
N SER A 243 6.70 -26.85 4.48
CA SER A 243 6.09 -27.24 5.74
C SER A 243 6.19 -28.76 5.88
#